data_588aca9e5ca59dbd76ec68aedcb2d006
#
_entry.id   588aca9e5ca59dbd76ec68aedcb2d006
#
_cell.length_a   1.000
_cell.length_b   1.000
_cell.length_c   1.000
_cell.angle_alpha   90.00
_cell.angle_beta   90.00
_cell.angle_gamma   90.00
#
_symmetry.space_group_name_H-M   'P 1'
#
loop_
_entity.id
_entity.type
_entity.pdbx_description
1 polymer ?
#
loop_
_entity_poly.entity_id
_entity_poly.type
_entity_poly.pdbx_seq_one_letter_code
_entity_poly.pdbx_strand_id
1 'polypeptide(L)'
;MFVIGGLSGVTHSVVPADTQQTDTYYIVAHFHYVLFGGALFGIFSGLYYWFPKVWGKMYNETLGKIHFWLMLIGFNLTFGPMHWLGLQGQVRRTWVYAEETNLQFWNIIVTIGAFIIAVSIIVFMINWIFSKRNGEKAPFDPWDARTIEWTIPSPTPVWNFSKAPEVKSLDDFWNSKYDEDEDLIAVSK
;
A
#
# COMPACT_ATOMS: atom_id res chain seq x y z
N MET A 1 10.09 1.51 -0.74
CA MET A 1 9.80 2.85 -0.19
C MET A 1 10.31 2.99 1.25
N PHE A 2 9.83 2.17 2.18
CA PHE A 2 10.23 2.24 3.59
C PHE A 2 11.75 2.24 3.81
N VAL A 3 12.52 1.39 3.10
CA VAL A 3 13.99 1.35 3.23
C VAL A 3 14.65 2.67 2.80
N ILE A 4 14.14 3.31 1.74
CA ILE A 4 14.63 4.62 1.30
C ILE A 4 14.38 5.67 2.40
N GLY A 5 13.17 5.67 2.98
CA GLY A 5 12.85 6.49 4.15
C GLY A 5 13.70 6.16 5.37
N GLY A 6 14.05 4.88 5.57
CA GLY A 6 14.93 4.45 6.63
C GLY A 6 16.36 4.99 6.50
N LEU A 7 16.89 5.04 5.28
CA LEU A 7 18.21 5.64 5.01
C LEU A 7 18.25 7.13 5.34
N SER A 8 17.21 7.89 4.95
CA SER A 8 17.09 9.30 5.34
C SER A 8 16.88 9.46 6.85
N GLY A 9 16.23 8.47 7.52
CA GLY A 9 16.12 8.42 8.98
C GLY A 9 17.45 8.26 9.69
N VAL A 10 18.34 7.41 9.15
CA VAL A 10 19.73 7.31 9.68
C VAL A 10 20.46 8.65 9.58
N THR A 11 20.23 9.39 8.50
CA THR A 11 20.80 10.76 8.37
C THR A 11 20.30 11.67 9.49
N HIS A 12 19.02 11.62 9.84
CA HIS A 12 18.44 12.40 10.93
C HIS A 12 18.93 11.97 12.33
N SER A 13 19.43 10.75 12.49
CA SER A 13 20.02 10.33 13.76
C SER A 13 21.36 10.99 14.08
N VAL A 14 21.97 11.61 13.08
CA VAL A 14 23.24 12.33 13.20
C VAL A 14 22.97 13.80 13.49
N VAL A 15 23.23 14.25 14.72
CA VAL A 15 22.89 15.60 15.20
C VAL A 15 23.29 16.75 14.26
N PRO A 16 24.53 16.82 13.71
CA PRO A 16 24.89 17.88 12.77
C PRO A 16 24.03 17.91 11.50
N ALA A 17 23.62 16.73 10.99
CA ALA A 17 22.75 16.65 9.83
C ALA A 17 21.30 17.05 10.20
N ASP A 18 20.80 16.57 11.33
CA ASP A 18 19.45 16.90 11.79
C ASP A 18 19.30 18.40 12.06
N THR A 19 20.30 19.05 12.65
CA THR A 19 20.29 20.51 12.90
C THR A 19 20.05 21.31 11.61
N GLN A 20 20.53 20.85 10.46
CA GLN A 20 20.34 21.51 9.17
C GLN A 20 19.06 21.09 8.44
N GLN A 21 18.64 19.84 8.60
CA GLN A 21 17.53 19.25 7.85
C GLN A 21 16.19 19.33 8.58
N THR A 22 16.22 19.46 9.91
CA THR A 22 15.01 19.60 10.71
C THR A 22 14.19 20.81 10.27
N ASP A 23 12.86 20.68 10.29
CA ASP A 23 11.93 21.71 9.85
C ASP A 23 12.03 22.13 8.36
N THR A 24 12.80 21.41 7.54
CA THR A 24 12.82 21.56 6.08
C THR A 24 11.91 20.56 5.38
N TYR A 25 11.75 20.71 4.05
CA TYR A 25 11.06 19.70 3.21
C TYR A 25 11.76 18.35 3.18
N TYR A 26 13.04 18.27 3.59
CA TYR A 26 13.74 16.98 3.70
C TYR A 26 13.09 16.05 4.72
N ILE A 27 12.74 16.56 5.89
CA ILE A 27 12.06 15.74 6.91
C ILE A 27 10.62 15.37 6.46
N VAL A 28 9.97 16.23 5.67
CA VAL A 28 8.65 15.93 5.08
C VAL A 28 8.77 14.77 4.11
N ALA A 29 9.77 14.76 3.23
CA ALA A 29 10.07 13.65 2.35
C ALA A 29 10.34 12.36 3.14
N HIS A 30 11.21 12.45 4.14
CA HIS A 30 11.57 11.32 4.99
C HIS A 30 10.35 10.62 5.58
N PHE A 31 9.52 11.33 6.34
CA PHE A 31 8.42 10.66 7.03
C PHE A 31 7.31 10.19 6.07
N HIS A 32 7.15 10.80 4.88
CA HIS A 32 6.25 10.26 3.89
C HIS A 32 6.77 8.95 3.27
N TYR A 33 8.06 8.83 3.01
CA TYR A 33 8.64 7.55 2.58
C TYR A 33 8.48 6.45 3.63
N VAL A 34 8.54 6.79 4.92
CA VAL A 34 8.33 5.85 6.01
C VAL A 34 6.84 5.53 6.19
N LEU A 35 5.99 6.55 6.38
CA LEU A 35 4.58 6.36 6.75
C LEU A 35 3.72 6.04 5.52
N PHE A 36 3.78 6.87 4.49
CA PHE A 36 3.01 6.63 3.28
C PHE A 36 3.58 5.44 2.51
N GLY A 37 4.88 5.43 2.27
CA GLY A 37 5.57 4.38 1.54
C GLY A 37 5.59 3.03 2.26
N GLY A 38 5.52 3.01 3.58
CA GLY A 38 5.41 1.80 4.39
C GLY A 38 3.96 1.45 4.70
N ALA A 39 3.30 2.25 5.54
CA ALA A 39 1.98 1.92 6.09
C ALA A 39 0.86 2.03 5.05
N LEU A 40 0.77 3.13 4.28
CA LEU A 40 -0.37 3.32 3.39
C LEU A 40 -0.35 2.34 2.20
N PHE A 41 0.80 2.07 1.60
CA PHE A 41 0.91 1.01 0.58
C PHE A 41 0.58 -0.36 1.16
N GLY A 42 0.98 -0.65 2.41
CA GLY A 42 0.59 -1.87 3.12
C GLY A 42 -0.92 -1.96 3.33
N ILE A 43 -1.58 -0.87 3.71
CA ILE A 43 -3.04 -0.81 3.85
C ILE A 43 -3.74 -1.10 2.52
N PHE A 44 -3.33 -0.47 1.41
CA PHE A 44 -3.91 -0.77 0.09
C PHE A 44 -3.67 -2.23 -0.32
N SER A 45 -2.47 -2.77 -0.05
CA SER A 45 -2.19 -4.18 -0.28
C SER A 45 -3.17 -5.07 0.49
N GLY A 46 -3.39 -4.82 1.77
CA GLY A 46 -4.36 -5.54 2.58
C GLY A 46 -5.80 -5.39 2.08
N LEU A 47 -6.20 -4.18 1.70
CA LEU A 47 -7.54 -3.93 1.14
C LEU A 47 -7.80 -4.73 -0.13
N TYR A 48 -6.84 -4.85 -1.03
CA TYR A 48 -6.95 -5.69 -2.22
C TYR A 48 -6.89 -7.18 -1.88
N TYR A 49 -5.97 -7.58 -1.01
CA TYR A 49 -5.78 -8.98 -0.64
C TYR A 49 -7.01 -9.58 0.04
N TRP A 50 -7.62 -8.87 0.98
CA TRP A 50 -8.80 -9.34 1.69
C TRP A 50 -10.13 -8.87 1.09
N PHE A 51 -10.12 -8.16 -0.04
CA PHE A 51 -11.35 -7.75 -0.74
C PHE A 51 -12.32 -8.93 -0.96
N PRO A 52 -11.86 -10.12 -1.44
CA PRO A 52 -12.73 -11.28 -1.61
C PRO A 52 -13.38 -11.75 -0.31
N LYS A 53 -12.66 -11.71 0.80
CA LYS A 53 -13.17 -12.10 2.12
C LYS A 53 -14.22 -11.15 2.66
N VAL A 54 -14.08 -9.86 2.37
CA VAL A 54 -15.02 -8.83 2.86
C VAL A 54 -16.29 -8.79 2.03
N TRP A 55 -16.16 -8.87 0.70
CA TRP A 55 -17.28 -8.66 -0.21
C TRP A 55 -17.77 -9.93 -0.95
N GLY A 56 -17.05 -11.02 -0.87
CA GLY A 56 -17.35 -12.26 -1.60
C GLY A 56 -17.22 -12.12 -3.12
N LYS A 57 -16.49 -11.12 -3.58
CA LYS A 57 -16.31 -10.78 -4.99
C LYS A 57 -14.86 -10.48 -5.31
N MET A 58 -14.47 -10.65 -6.58
CA MET A 58 -13.15 -10.23 -7.06
C MET A 58 -13.20 -8.76 -7.49
N TYR A 59 -12.10 -8.04 -7.25
CA TYR A 59 -11.92 -6.70 -7.79
C TYR A 59 -11.45 -6.72 -9.24
N ASN A 60 -11.58 -5.59 -9.94
CA ASN A 60 -11.06 -5.47 -11.29
C ASN A 60 -9.52 -5.28 -11.26
N GLU A 61 -8.81 -6.30 -11.73
CA GLU A 61 -7.35 -6.36 -11.77
C GLU A 61 -6.72 -5.20 -12.56
N THR A 62 -7.31 -4.83 -13.70
CA THR A 62 -6.77 -3.76 -14.56
C THR A 62 -6.82 -2.41 -13.83
N LEU A 63 -7.96 -2.09 -13.22
CA LEU A 63 -8.10 -0.87 -12.42
C LEU A 63 -7.18 -0.90 -11.19
N GLY A 64 -7.00 -2.07 -10.58
CA GLY A 64 -6.05 -2.25 -9.47
C GLY A 64 -4.61 -1.95 -9.88
N LYS A 65 -4.18 -2.44 -11.03
CA LYS A 65 -2.85 -2.14 -11.59
C LYS A 65 -2.67 -0.66 -11.95
N ILE A 66 -3.70 -0.05 -12.55
CA ILE A 66 -3.69 1.39 -12.85
C ILE A 66 -3.56 2.21 -11.55
N HIS A 67 -4.36 1.89 -10.53
CA HIS A 67 -4.24 2.53 -9.22
C HIS A 67 -2.83 2.40 -8.64
N PHE A 68 -2.26 1.19 -8.64
CA PHE A 68 -0.91 0.96 -8.11
C PHE A 68 0.15 1.81 -8.82
N TRP A 69 0.17 1.83 -10.15
CA TRP A 69 1.18 2.58 -10.90
C TRP A 69 1.02 4.08 -10.75
N LEU A 70 -0.21 4.59 -10.80
CA LEU A 70 -0.46 6.01 -10.54
C LEU A 70 -0.02 6.42 -9.13
N MET A 71 -0.34 5.59 -8.12
CA MET A 71 0.05 5.84 -6.73
C MET A 71 1.58 5.84 -6.58
N LEU A 72 2.26 4.84 -7.16
CA LEU A 72 3.71 4.71 -7.09
C LEU A 72 4.43 5.87 -7.77
N ILE A 73 4.00 6.23 -8.99
CA ILE A 73 4.59 7.34 -9.75
C ILE A 73 4.30 8.66 -9.06
N GLY A 74 3.05 8.92 -8.71
CA GLY A 74 2.64 10.15 -8.03
C GLY A 74 3.36 10.34 -6.70
N PHE A 75 3.49 9.27 -5.91
CA PHE A 75 4.24 9.27 -4.65
C PHE A 75 5.69 9.71 -4.85
N ASN A 76 6.41 9.07 -5.79
CA ASN A 76 7.82 9.41 -6.03
C ASN A 76 8.00 10.82 -6.62
N LEU A 77 7.09 11.27 -7.48
CA LEU A 77 7.11 12.64 -8.01
C LEU A 77 6.80 13.69 -6.94
N THR A 78 5.99 13.35 -5.95
CA THR A 78 5.67 14.25 -4.84
C THR A 78 6.81 14.29 -3.83
N PHE A 79 7.16 13.16 -3.26
CA PHE A 79 8.04 13.13 -2.09
C PHE A 79 9.52 12.95 -2.43
N GLY A 80 9.87 12.44 -3.60
CA GLY A 80 11.27 12.36 -4.06
C GLY A 80 11.94 13.73 -4.14
N PRO A 81 11.39 14.67 -4.93
CA PRO A 81 11.96 16.02 -5.06
C PRO A 81 11.96 16.83 -3.76
N MET A 82 11.10 16.52 -2.80
CA MET A 82 11.10 17.19 -1.50
C MET A 82 12.41 16.99 -0.72
N HIS A 83 13.14 15.88 -0.92
CA HIS A 83 14.47 15.74 -0.36
C HIS A 83 15.40 16.82 -0.89
N TRP A 84 15.35 17.07 -2.19
CA TRP A 84 16.17 18.11 -2.82
C TRP A 84 15.76 19.51 -2.39
N LEU A 85 14.45 19.80 -2.34
CA LEU A 85 13.95 21.08 -1.84
C LEU A 85 14.40 21.36 -0.41
N GLY A 86 14.40 20.34 0.45
CA GLY A 86 14.88 20.45 1.81
C GLY A 86 16.38 20.72 1.90
N LEU A 87 17.19 20.07 1.05
CA LEU A 87 18.64 20.34 0.97
C LEU A 87 18.94 21.76 0.44
N GLN A 88 18.05 22.33 -0.34
CA GLN A 88 18.12 23.74 -0.77
C GLN A 88 17.62 24.72 0.30
N GLY A 89 17.23 24.24 1.47
CA GLY A 89 16.80 25.04 2.59
C GLY A 89 15.33 25.45 2.58
N GLN A 90 14.47 24.85 1.73
CA GLN A 90 13.05 25.12 1.78
C GLN A 90 12.46 24.63 3.11
N VAL A 91 11.98 25.57 3.91
CA VAL A 91 11.35 25.31 5.21
C VAL A 91 9.96 24.70 4.98
N ARG A 92 9.59 23.72 5.77
CA ARG A 92 8.20 23.17 5.78
C ARG A 92 7.20 24.22 6.31
N ARG A 93 5.94 24.07 5.97
CA ARG A 93 4.83 24.94 6.42
C ARG A 93 4.93 26.39 5.95
N THR A 94 5.67 26.64 4.87
CA THR A 94 5.75 27.98 4.27
C THR A 94 4.52 28.25 3.40
N TRP A 95 4.00 29.45 3.47
CA TRP A 95 2.93 29.95 2.60
C TRP A 95 3.46 30.39 1.23
N VAL A 96 4.59 31.09 1.23
CA VAL A 96 5.28 31.57 0.03
C VAL A 96 6.78 31.40 0.18
N TYR A 97 7.48 31.35 -0.92
CA TYR A 97 8.93 31.38 -1.02
C TYR A 97 9.35 32.43 -2.05
N ALA A 98 10.52 33.05 -1.87
CA ALA A 98 11.00 34.11 -2.75
C ALA A 98 11.35 33.53 -4.13
N GLU A 99 11.08 34.30 -5.20
CA GLU A 99 11.36 33.89 -6.58
C GLU A 99 12.85 33.62 -6.81
N GLU A 100 13.73 34.36 -6.17
CA GLU A 100 15.18 34.24 -6.27
C GLU A 100 15.72 32.88 -5.78
N THR A 101 14.93 32.10 -5.02
CA THR A 101 15.34 30.80 -4.49
C THR A 101 15.40 29.70 -5.55
N ASN A 102 14.84 29.91 -6.74
CA ASN A 102 14.74 28.93 -7.83
C ASN A 102 14.05 27.60 -7.43
N LEU A 103 13.20 27.62 -6.40
CA LEU A 103 12.48 26.43 -5.91
C LEU A 103 11.22 26.09 -6.74
N GLN A 104 10.77 27.01 -7.60
CA GLN A 104 9.52 26.92 -8.35
C GLN A 104 9.43 25.64 -9.20
N PHE A 105 10.49 25.30 -9.93
CA PHE A 105 10.50 24.10 -10.80
C PHE A 105 10.19 22.82 -10.01
N TRP A 106 10.87 22.62 -8.90
CA TRP A 106 10.68 21.41 -8.09
C TRP A 106 9.32 21.40 -7.39
N ASN A 107 8.83 22.54 -6.93
CA ASN A 107 7.48 22.65 -6.34
C ASN A 107 6.37 22.35 -7.36
N ILE A 108 6.56 22.69 -8.64
CA ILE A 108 5.63 22.30 -9.71
C ILE A 108 5.59 20.77 -9.86
N ILE A 109 6.76 20.12 -9.91
CA ILE A 109 6.84 18.64 -10.00
C ILE A 109 6.13 17.98 -8.81
N VAL A 110 6.39 18.45 -7.60
CA VAL A 110 5.72 18.00 -6.36
C VAL A 110 4.21 18.14 -6.49
N THR A 111 3.73 19.26 -6.98
CA THR A 111 2.29 19.52 -7.17
C THR A 111 1.66 18.59 -8.21
N ILE A 112 2.33 18.36 -9.34
CA ILE A 112 1.88 17.41 -10.36
C ILE A 112 1.78 16.01 -9.76
N GLY A 113 2.80 15.57 -8.99
CA GLY A 113 2.78 14.30 -8.28
C GLY A 113 1.58 14.17 -7.34
N ALA A 114 1.28 15.21 -6.58
CA ALA A 114 0.14 15.24 -5.67
C ALA A 114 -1.21 15.08 -6.41
N PHE A 115 -1.38 15.71 -7.58
CA PHE A 115 -2.57 15.50 -8.42
C PHE A 115 -2.64 14.07 -8.97
N ILE A 116 -1.52 13.46 -9.34
CA ILE A 116 -1.48 12.05 -9.77
C ILE A 116 -1.92 11.13 -8.62
N ILE A 117 -1.48 11.38 -7.39
CA ILE A 117 -1.97 10.65 -6.20
C ILE A 117 -3.48 10.81 -6.06
N ALA A 118 -4.01 12.03 -6.18
CA ALA A 118 -5.46 12.28 -6.09
C ALA A 118 -6.23 11.46 -7.15
N VAL A 119 -5.77 11.46 -8.41
CA VAL A 119 -6.37 10.64 -9.48
C VAL A 119 -6.28 9.14 -9.13
N SER A 120 -5.17 8.68 -8.60
CA SER A 120 -5.00 7.29 -8.15
C SER A 120 -6.05 6.88 -7.12
N ILE A 121 -6.31 7.74 -6.12
CA ILE A 121 -7.36 7.50 -5.11
C ILE A 121 -8.75 7.41 -5.76
N ILE A 122 -9.05 8.29 -6.73
CA ILE A 122 -10.31 8.24 -7.47
C ILE A 122 -10.46 6.89 -8.21
N VAL A 123 -9.41 6.43 -8.89
CA VAL A 123 -9.38 5.12 -9.57
C VAL A 123 -9.62 3.98 -8.58
N PHE A 124 -8.99 4.04 -7.40
CA PHE A 124 -9.23 3.07 -6.32
C PHE A 124 -10.72 3.05 -5.91
N MET A 125 -11.31 4.21 -5.63
CA MET A 125 -12.71 4.33 -5.22
C MET A 125 -13.67 3.78 -6.28
N ILE A 126 -13.41 4.09 -7.56
CA ILE A 126 -14.19 3.56 -8.68
C ILE A 126 -14.07 2.03 -8.71
N ASN A 127 -12.85 1.51 -8.65
CA ASN A 127 -12.62 0.05 -8.63
C ASN A 127 -13.34 -0.61 -7.47
N TRP A 128 -13.23 -0.05 -6.27
CA TRP A 128 -13.85 -0.57 -5.06
C TRP A 128 -15.37 -0.65 -5.17
N ILE A 129 -16.01 0.46 -5.58
CA ILE A 129 -17.47 0.56 -5.69
C ILE A 129 -18.01 -0.35 -6.82
N PHE A 130 -17.35 -0.31 -7.98
CA PHE A 130 -17.73 -1.12 -9.13
C PHE A 130 -17.59 -2.60 -8.84
N SER A 131 -16.46 -3.03 -8.31
CA SER A 131 -16.17 -4.44 -8.03
C SER A 131 -17.06 -5.01 -6.92
N LYS A 132 -17.38 -4.21 -5.90
CA LYS A 132 -18.36 -4.58 -4.88
C LYS A 132 -19.75 -4.88 -5.48
N ARG A 133 -20.16 -4.11 -6.50
CA ARG A 133 -21.48 -4.28 -7.13
C ARG A 133 -21.49 -5.34 -8.23
N ASN A 134 -20.52 -5.30 -9.12
CA ASN A 134 -20.52 -6.04 -10.39
C ASN A 134 -19.37 -7.06 -10.51
N GLY A 135 -18.48 -7.17 -9.50
CA GLY A 135 -17.38 -8.12 -9.53
C GLY A 135 -17.85 -9.57 -9.61
N GLU A 136 -17.05 -10.43 -10.20
CA GLU A 136 -17.28 -11.87 -10.23
C GLU A 136 -17.29 -12.43 -8.80
N LYS A 137 -18.04 -13.52 -8.60
CA LYS A 137 -18.04 -14.20 -7.31
C LYS A 137 -16.63 -14.71 -6.99
N ALA A 138 -16.14 -14.38 -5.81
CA ALA A 138 -14.82 -14.84 -5.39
C ALA A 138 -14.82 -16.35 -5.20
N PRO A 139 -13.80 -17.05 -5.70
CA PRO A 139 -13.59 -18.45 -5.33
C PRO A 139 -13.24 -18.54 -3.84
N PHE A 140 -13.20 -19.77 -3.34
CA PHE A 140 -12.91 -20.04 -1.93
C PHE A 140 -11.55 -19.50 -1.51
N ASP A 141 -10.53 -19.77 -2.30
CA ASP A 141 -9.17 -19.29 -2.13
C ASP A 141 -8.62 -18.77 -3.46
N PRO A 142 -8.79 -17.47 -3.76
CA PRO A 142 -8.40 -16.89 -5.04
C PRO A 142 -6.90 -16.73 -5.22
N TRP A 143 -6.13 -16.84 -4.13
CA TRP A 143 -4.70 -16.54 -4.13
C TRP A 143 -3.81 -17.76 -3.99
N ASP A 144 -4.41 -18.94 -3.84
CA ASP A 144 -3.71 -20.15 -3.44
C ASP A 144 -2.80 -19.89 -2.23
N ALA A 145 -3.43 -19.32 -1.19
CA ALA A 145 -2.74 -18.81 -0.03
C ALA A 145 -2.36 -19.92 0.96
N ARG A 146 -1.41 -19.60 1.86
CA ARG A 146 -0.92 -20.52 2.90
C ARG A 146 -1.58 -20.29 4.26
N THR A 147 -2.36 -19.23 4.40
CA THR A 147 -2.86 -18.78 5.70
C THR A 147 -4.30 -19.22 5.93
N ILE A 148 -4.61 -19.44 7.21
CA ILE A 148 -5.83 -20.13 7.65
C ILE A 148 -7.13 -19.38 7.33
N GLU A 149 -7.09 -18.06 7.16
CA GLU A 149 -8.26 -17.27 6.76
C GLU A 149 -8.81 -17.65 5.39
N TRP A 150 -8.04 -18.36 4.58
CA TRP A 150 -8.45 -18.84 3.25
C TRP A 150 -9.09 -20.24 3.29
N THR A 151 -9.23 -20.82 4.49
CA THR A 151 -10.00 -22.07 4.68
C THR A 151 -11.50 -21.85 4.87
N ILE A 152 -11.93 -20.60 5.03
CA ILE A 152 -13.33 -20.24 5.26
C ILE A 152 -13.97 -19.61 4.02
N PRO A 153 -15.32 -19.63 3.88
CA PRO A 153 -16.02 -19.06 2.74
C PRO A 153 -15.77 -17.56 2.54
N SER A 154 -16.02 -17.07 1.32
CA SER A 154 -16.00 -15.65 0.96
C SER A 154 -17.41 -15.23 0.51
N PRO A 155 -18.08 -14.25 1.16
CA PRO A 155 -17.62 -13.49 2.33
C PRO A 155 -17.53 -14.35 3.59
N THR A 156 -16.71 -13.88 4.56
CA THR A 156 -16.52 -14.60 5.82
C THR A 156 -17.81 -14.64 6.66
N PRO A 157 -18.18 -15.80 7.24
CA PRO A 157 -19.30 -15.88 8.19
C PRO A 157 -18.96 -15.14 9.50
N VAL A 158 -19.99 -14.76 10.27
CA VAL A 158 -19.83 -13.94 11.49
C VAL A 158 -18.87 -14.58 12.51
N TRP A 159 -18.89 -15.90 12.61
CA TRP A 159 -18.09 -16.66 13.57
C TRP A 159 -16.76 -17.17 13.00
N ASN A 160 -16.41 -16.81 11.77
CA ASN A 160 -15.26 -17.33 11.02
C ASN A 160 -15.25 -18.86 10.90
N PHE A 161 -15.09 -19.57 12.02
CA PHE A 161 -15.03 -21.01 12.11
C PHE A 161 -16.19 -21.55 12.97
N SER A 162 -16.87 -22.61 12.50
CA SER A 162 -17.89 -23.33 13.29
C SER A 162 -17.27 -24.13 14.42
N LYS A 163 -16.03 -24.58 14.27
CA LYS A 163 -15.20 -25.25 15.28
C LYS A 163 -13.79 -24.67 15.20
N ALA A 164 -13.15 -24.47 16.34
CA ALA A 164 -11.79 -24.00 16.39
C ALA A 164 -10.86 -24.93 15.58
N PRO A 165 -10.09 -24.43 14.61
CA PRO A 165 -9.18 -25.25 13.84
C PRO A 165 -8.02 -25.74 14.72
N GLU A 166 -7.64 -27.01 14.54
CA GLU A 166 -6.43 -27.57 15.14
C GLU A 166 -5.28 -27.33 14.17
N VAL A 167 -4.29 -26.54 14.59
CA VAL A 167 -3.10 -26.25 13.81
C VAL A 167 -1.96 -27.15 14.28
N LYS A 168 -1.47 -28.01 13.43
CA LYS A 168 -0.45 -29.03 13.74
C LYS A 168 0.95 -28.64 13.28
N SER A 169 1.05 -27.70 12.33
CA SER A 169 2.33 -27.23 11.76
C SER A 169 2.26 -25.76 11.37
N LEU A 170 3.39 -25.15 11.03
CA LEU A 170 3.45 -23.75 10.56
C LEU A 170 2.72 -23.53 9.23
N ASP A 171 2.70 -24.53 8.36
CA ASP A 171 2.06 -24.51 7.03
C ASP A 171 0.93 -25.55 6.94
N ASP A 172 0.20 -25.77 8.02
CA ASP A 172 -0.79 -26.84 8.14
C ASP A 172 -1.85 -26.80 7.03
N PHE A 173 -2.36 -25.61 6.73
CA PHE A 173 -3.33 -25.43 5.66
C PHE A 173 -2.73 -25.73 4.27
N TRP A 174 -1.51 -25.29 4.01
CA TRP A 174 -0.81 -25.60 2.76
C TRP A 174 -0.56 -27.09 2.62
N ASN A 175 -0.07 -27.74 3.66
CA ASN A 175 0.18 -29.18 3.66
C ASN A 175 -1.12 -29.97 3.42
N SER A 176 -2.23 -29.55 4.06
CA SER A 176 -3.53 -30.23 3.86
C SER A 176 -4.12 -30.05 2.45
N LYS A 177 -3.72 -29.01 1.71
CA LYS A 177 -4.09 -28.82 0.30
C LYS A 177 -3.34 -29.74 -0.67
N TYR A 178 -2.07 -30.04 -0.35
CA TYR A 178 -1.12 -30.68 -1.24
C TYR A 178 -0.52 -31.98 -0.67
N ASP A 179 -1.02 -32.45 0.48
CA ASP A 179 -0.71 -33.81 0.91
C ASP A 179 -1.22 -34.77 -0.16
N GLU A 180 -0.30 -35.64 -0.65
CA GLU A 180 -0.48 -36.54 -1.81
C GLU A 180 -1.54 -37.63 -1.63
N ASP A 181 -2.28 -37.64 -0.52
CA ASP A 181 -3.44 -38.49 -0.35
C ASP A 181 -4.58 -37.98 -1.23
N GLU A 182 -4.80 -38.66 -2.33
CA GLU A 182 -5.73 -38.38 -3.43
C GLU A 182 -7.20 -38.09 -3.01
N ASP A 183 -7.55 -38.25 -1.74
CA ASP A 183 -8.92 -38.13 -1.24
C ASP A 183 -9.33 -36.67 -0.90
N LEU A 184 -8.43 -35.70 -0.87
CA LEU A 184 -8.74 -34.30 -0.46
C LEU A 184 -9.06 -33.33 -1.61
N ILE A 185 -8.87 -33.73 -2.87
CA ILE A 185 -9.24 -32.94 -4.06
C ILE A 185 -10.76 -32.82 -4.23
N ALA A 186 -11.53 -33.60 -3.50
CA ALA A 186 -13.00 -33.63 -3.60
C ALA A 186 -13.73 -32.47 -2.93
N VAL A 187 -13.05 -31.64 -2.13
CA VAL A 187 -13.70 -30.54 -1.37
C VAL A 187 -13.66 -29.18 -2.09
N SER A 188 -12.97 -29.08 -3.21
CA SER A 188 -12.79 -27.84 -3.97
C SER A 188 -13.68 -27.68 -5.21
N LYS A 189 -14.71 -28.53 -5.37
CA LYS A 189 -15.69 -28.40 -6.48
C LYS A 189 -17.05 -27.88 -6.04
#